data_c7f8b073ff66cc91240b05f1be4752a9
#
_entry.id   c7f8b073ff66cc91240b05f1be4752a9
#
_cell.length_a   1.000
_cell.length_b   1.000
_cell.length_c   1.000
_cell.angle_alpha   90.00
_cell.angle_beta   90.00
_cell.angle_gamma   90.00
#
_symmetry.space_group_name_H-M   'P 1'
#
loop_
_entity.id
_entity.type
_entity.pdbx_description
1 polymer ?
#
loop_
_entity_poly.entity_id
_entity_poly.type
_entity_poly.pdbx_seq_one_letter_code
_entity_poly.pdbx_strand_id
1 'polypeptide(L)'
;SSSEDGQLQITQIDKKTFQVLMANGTSKSYELTEDGVVEVGLRGEPLSQPINVQNSSAGLYSFSSFTTAFILIAILLQIFTLVDDAFGIRPAKRLLGQSIAALAVIIFGNIYITSLQLSILGISLHLGYWGIPFTVVAVVGMTNAFNMIDGINGLCAGLALVAIGALQVASGFNVSNYSLVIAMGSIIGFLFYNLGFLGTKRRVFLGDNGSTFLGFLVAWTCINYSHGESSLIMPVTCLWI
;
A
#
# COMPACT_ATOMS: atom_id res chain seq x y z
N SER A 1 28.04 24.42 29.21
CA SER A 1 27.95 24.49 27.75
C SER A 1 28.35 23.14 27.19
N SER A 2 27.46 22.27 26.87
CA SER A 2 27.75 20.95 26.37
C SER A 2 26.65 20.51 25.43
N SER A 3 27.04 20.17 24.26
CA SER A 3 26.28 19.50 23.25
C SER A 3 25.86 18.11 23.73
N GLU A 4 24.58 17.88 23.90
CA GLU A 4 24.01 16.54 24.11
C GLU A 4 23.71 15.91 22.76
N ASP A 5 24.71 15.23 22.21
CA ASP A 5 24.47 14.18 21.23
C ASP A 5 23.99 12.94 21.96
N GLY A 6 22.75 12.55 21.75
CA GLY A 6 22.14 11.33 22.28
C GLY A 6 22.73 10.07 21.62
N GLN A 7 24.01 9.79 21.87
CA GLN A 7 24.66 8.58 21.38
C GLN A 7 24.20 7.37 22.16
N LEU A 8 23.59 6.40 21.46
CA LEU A 8 23.36 5.06 21.95
C LEU A 8 24.72 4.39 22.22
N GLN A 9 24.99 4.05 23.49
CA GLN A 9 26.19 3.28 23.83
C GLN A 9 25.86 1.79 23.77
N ILE A 10 26.56 1.07 22.93
CA ILE A 10 26.43 -0.38 22.77
C ILE A 10 27.65 -1.02 23.38
N THR A 11 27.45 -1.84 24.42
CA THR A 11 28.51 -2.59 25.08
C THR A 11 28.30 -4.07 24.82
N GLN A 12 29.30 -4.74 24.26
CA GLN A 12 29.26 -6.18 24.08
C GLN A 12 29.62 -6.86 25.40
N ILE A 13 28.72 -7.71 25.92
CA ILE A 13 28.93 -8.44 27.18
C ILE A 13 29.55 -9.80 26.92
N ASP A 14 29.07 -10.50 25.87
CA ASP A 14 29.56 -11.82 25.46
C ASP A 14 29.51 -11.94 23.94
N LYS A 15 30.02 -13.05 23.36
CA LYS A 15 30.06 -13.27 21.90
C LYS A 15 28.70 -13.09 21.20
N LYS A 16 27.61 -13.28 21.91
CA LYS A 16 26.24 -13.17 21.38
C LYS A 16 25.36 -12.13 22.08
N THR A 17 25.80 -11.56 23.21
CA THR A 17 24.98 -10.66 24.04
C THR A 17 25.51 -9.24 24.01
N PHE A 18 24.62 -8.28 23.77
CA PHE A 18 24.90 -6.85 23.69
C PHE A 18 23.99 -6.10 24.67
N GLN A 19 24.54 -5.10 25.33
CA GLN A 19 23.77 -4.17 26.14
C GLN A 19 23.70 -2.81 25.45
N VAL A 20 22.50 -2.27 25.31
CA VAL A 20 22.24 -0.95 24.72
C VAL A 20 21.79 -0.01 25.83
N LEU A 21 22.58 1.02 26.08
CA LEU A 21 22.21 2.10 27.00
C LEU A 21 21.42 3.15 26.24
N MET A 22 20.17 3.37 26.64
CA MET A 22 19.31 4.38 26.02
C MET A 22 19.55 5.76 26.63
N ALA A 23 19.20 6.82 25.88
CA ALA A 23 19.36 8.22 26.30
C ALA A 23 18.62 8.58 27.61
N ASN A 24 17.61 7.80 28.00
CA ASN A 24 16.89 7.94 29.26
C ASN A 24 17.55 7.24 30.48
N GLY A 25 18.77 6.70 30.30
CA GLY A 25 19.51 6.00 31.33
C GLY A 25 19.08 4.54 31.58
N THR A 26 18.13 4.00 30.82
CA THR A 26 17.76 2.59 30.90
C THR A 26 18.65 1.75 30.00
N SER A 27 19.09 0.58 30.50
CA SER A 27 19.86 -0.38 29.69
C SER A 27 18.99 -1.60 29.37
N LYS A 28 19.06 -2.06 28.12
CA LYS A 28 18.41 -3.26 27.65
C LYS A 28 19.45 -4.24 27.11
N SER A 29 19.28 -5.51 27.39
CA SER A 29 20.16 -6.57 26.90
C SER A 29 19.51 -7.30 25.73
N TYR A 30 20.31 -7.58 24.71
CA TYR A 30 19.87 -8.25 23.49
C TYR A 30 20.80 -9.42 23.17
N GLU A 31 20.25 -10.55 22.76
CA GLU A 31 20.98 -11.74 22.34
C GLU A 31 20.79 -12.01 20.85
N LEU A 32 21.89 -12.31 20.17
CA LEU A 32 21.89 -12.75 18.76
C LEU A 32 21.56 -14.25 18.72
N THR A 33 20.39 -14.59 18.19
CA THR A 33 19.96 -15.96 17.90
C THR A 33 20.04 -16.25 16.39
N GLU A 34 19.87 -17.52 15.98
CA GLU A 34 19.82 -17.89 14.57
C GLU A 34 18.64 -17.25 13.83
N ASP A 35 17.55 -16.95 14.54
CA ASP A 35 16.33 -16.34 14.01
C ASP A 35 16.32 -14.81 14.09
N GLY A 36 17.32 -14.17 14.71
CA GLY A 36 17.43 -12.72 14.83
C GLY A 36 17.92 -12.23 16.19
N VAL A 37 17.57 -11.00 16.53
CA VAL A 37 17.91 -10.37 17.81
C VAL A 37 16.73 -10.43 18.74
N VAL A 38 16.94 -10.95 19.95
CA VAL A 38 15.92 -11.09 21.00
C VAL A 38 16.29 -10.20 22.19
N GLU A 39 15.34 -9.46 22.73
CA GLU A 39 15.50 -8.76 24.01
C GLU A 39 15.45 -9.80 25.14
N VAL A 40 16.51 -9.85 25.95
CA VAL A 40 16.62 -10.80 27.06
C VAL A 40 16.53 -10.07 28.40
N GLY A 41 15.82 -10.68 29.34
CA GLY A 41 15.73 -10.22 30.73
C GLY A 41 17.02 -10.49 31.51
N LEU A 42 17.07 -9.95 32.74
CA LEU A 42 18.22 -10.09 33.63
C LEU A 42 18.60 -11.56 33.96
N ARG A 43 17.74 -12.52 33.66
CA ARG A 43 17.98 -13.96 33.83
C ARG A 43 18.24 -14.71 32.52
N GLY A 44 18.41 -13.99 31.40
CA GLY A 44 18.58 -14.61 30.09
C GLY A 44 17.31 -15.16 29.45
N GLU A 45 16.13 -14.85 30.02
CA GLU A 45 14.85 -15.26 29.45
C GLU A 45 14.45 -14.32 28.30
N PRO A 46 13.97 -14.84 27.14
CA PRO A 46 13.53 -14.00 26.02
C PRO A 46 12.25 -13.24 26.42
N LEU A 47 12.31 -11.92 26.37
CA LEU A 47 11.17 -11.02 26.70
C LEU A 47 10.30 -10.70 25.49
N SER A 48 10.77 -10.99 24.29
CA SER A 48 10.06 -10.70 23.04
C SER A 48 10.34 -11.77 21.98
N GLN A 49 9.49 -11.82 20.97
CA GLN A 49 9.76 -12.61 19.76
C GLN A 49 11.04 -12.09 19.06
N PRO A 50 11.85 -12.95 18.43
CA PRO A 50 13.08 -12.51 17.75
C PRO A 50 12.76 -11.46 16.69
N ILE A 51 13.44 -10.32 16.79
CA ILE A 51 13.39 -9.29 15.74
C ILE A 51 14.28 -9.79 14.61
N ASN A 52 13.71 -10.17 13.50
CA ASN A 52 14.46 -10.62 12.33
C ASN A 52 15.29 -9.47 11.76
N VAL A 53 16.59 -9.44 12.11
CA VAL A 53 17.53 -8.39 11.71
C VAL A 53 17.79 -8.38 10.20
N GLN A 54 17.56 -9.51 9.51
CA GLN A 54 17.68 -9.56 8.06
C GLN A 54 16.67 -8.64 7.36
N ASN A 55 15.50 -8.38 7.99
CA ASN A 55 14.52 -7.42 7.46
C ASN A 55 14.82 -5.97 7.86
N SER A 56 15.65 -5.72 8.88
CA SER A 56 16.00 -4.37 9.31
C SER A 56 17.31 -3.83 8.71
N SER A 57 18.22 -4.69 8.25
CA SER A 57 19.44 -4.26 7.54
C SER A 57 19.23 -3.95 6.06
N ALA A 58 18.07 -4.33 5.51
CA ALA A 58 17.63 -3.92 4.18
C ALA A 58 16.92 -2.55 4.22
N GLY A 59 17.46 -1.60 4.94
CA GLY A 59 17.01 -0.20 4.96
C GLY A 59 17.20 0.54 3.64
N LEU A 60 17.58 -0.13 2.57
CA LEU A 60 17.53 0.32 1.20
C LEU A 60 16.51 -0.54 0.43
N TYR A 61 15.23 -0.10 0.46
CA TYR A 61 14.25 -0.42 -0.59
C TYR A 61 14.08 -1.90 -0.95
N SER A 62 13.86 -2.79 0.00
CA SER A 62 13.18 -4.04 -0.35
C SER A 62 11.71 -3.71 -0.64
N PHE A 63 11.42 -3.33 -1.89
CA PHE A 63 10.04 -3.31 -2.36
C PHE A 63 9.44 -4.68 -2.05
N SER A 64 8.33 -4.72 -1.32
CA SER A 64 7.63 -5.99 -1.12
C SER A 64 7.34 -6.61 -2.48
N SER A 65 7.27 -7.93 -2.57
CA SER A 65 6.93 -8.62 -3.82
C SER A 65 5.64 -8.06 -4.43
N PHE A 66 4.68 -7.67 -3.58
CA PHE A 66 3.46 -6.98 -3.98
C PHE A 66 3.73 -5.64 -4.67
N THR A 67 4.55 -4.76 -4.07
CA THR A 67 4.83 -3.43 -4.63
C THR A 67 5.53 -3.54 -5.99
N THR A 68 6.48 -4.46 -6.12
CA THR A 68 7.18 -4.70 -7.39
C THR A 68 6.23 -5.24 -8.45
N ALA A 69 5.43 -6.25 -8.13
CA ALA A 69 4.43 -6.82 -9.02
C ALA A 69 3.40 -5.75 -9.44
N PHE A 70 2.89 -4.98 -8.48
CA PHE A 70 1.93 -3.91 -8.74
C PHE A 70 2.48 -2.87 -9.72
N ILE A 71 3.70 -2.36 -9.51
CA ILE A 71 4.30 -1.34 -10.38
C ILE A 71 4.47 -1.88 -11.81
N LEU A 72 5.04 -3.08 -11.97
CA LEU A 72 5.25 -3.67 -13.29
C LEU A 72 3.94 -3.90 -14.03
N ILE A 73 2.94 -4.45 -13.35
CA ILE A 73 1.64 -4.75 -13.94
C ILE A 73 0.86 -3.46 -14.22
N ALA A 74 0.95 -2.45 -13.35
CA ALA A 74 0.35 -1.15 -13.59
C ALA A 74 0.94 -0.48 -14.85
N ILE A 75 2.26 -0.55 -15.06
CA ILE A 75 2.91 -0.06 -16.27
C ILE A 75 2.37 -0.79 -17.51
N LEU A 76 2.27 -2.12 -17.46
CA LEU A 76 1.73 -2.92 -18.57
C LEU A 76 0.26 -2.57 -18.85
N LEU A 77 -0.54 -2.36 -17.80
CA LEU A 77 -1.93 -1.92 -17.94
C LEU A 77 -2.01 -0.54 -18.60
N GLN A 78 -1.12 0.38 -18.23
CA GLN A 78 -1.05 1.71 -18.84
C GLN A 78 -0.70 1.64 -20.34
N ILE A 79 0.27 0.81 -20.70
CA ILE A 79 0.60 0.58 -22.13
C ILE A 79 -0.60 0.01 -22.87
N PHE A 80 -1.30 -0.96 -22.27
CA PHE A 80 -2.51 -1.54 -22.86
C PHE A 80 -3.61 -0.50 -23.05
N THR A 81 -3.84 0.38 -22.07
CA THR A 81 -4.86 1.45 -22.15
C THR A 81 -4.48 2.49 -23.21
N LEU A 82 -3.18 2.84 -23.34
CA LEU A 82 -2.71 3.72 -24.42
C LEU A 82 -2.97 3.12 -25.82
N VAL A 83 -2.77 1.81 -25.95
CA VAL A 83 -3.10 1.09 -27.22
C VAL A 83 -4.61 1.09 -27.46
N ASP A 84 -5.42 0.94 -26.40
CA ASP A 84 -6.87 1.05 -26.46
C ASP A 84 -7.31 2.43 -26.98
N ASP A 85 -6.77 3.49 -26.39
CA ASP A 85 -7.06 4.87 -26.82
C ASP A 85 -6.68 5.12 -28.29
N ALA A 86 -5.59 4.52 -28.78
CA ALA A 86 -5.12 4.69 -30.14
C ALA A 86 -5.93 3.89 -31.19
N PHE A 87 -6.38 2.69 -30.84
CA PHE A 87 -6.99 1.73 -31.79
C PHE A 87 -8.48 1.48 -31.54
N GLY A 88 -9.07 1.99 -30.45
CA GLY A 88 -10.49 1.83 -30.10
C GLY A 88 -10.86 0.37 -29.87
N ILE A 89 -10.26 -0.27 -28.90
CA ILE A 89 -10.49 -1.68 -28.59
C ILE A 89 -11.93 -1.88 -28.08
N ARG A 90 -12.56 -3.00 -28.45
CA ARG A 90 -13.92 -3.33 -27.99
C ARG A 90 -13.97 -3.43 -26.46
N PRO A 91 -15.06 -2.95 -25.79
CA PRO A 91 -15.18 -2.95 -24.33
C PRO A 91 -14.92 -4.31 -23.66
N ALA A 92 -15.35 -5.42 -24.30
CA ALA A 92 -15.10 -6.76 -23.78
C ALA A 92 -13.59 -7.11 -23.69
N LYS A 93 -12.79 -6.68 -24.66
CA LYS A 93 -11.33 -6.89 -24.64
C LYS A 93 -10.67 -6.01 -23.60
N ARG A 94 -11.18 -4.79 -23.35
CA ARG A 94 -10.73 -3.90 -22.28
C ARG A 94 -10.94 -4.53 -20.92
N LEU A 95 -12.15 -5.04 -20.66
CA LEU A 95 -12.45 -5.78 -19.41
C LEU A 95 -11.55 -7.01 -19.24
N LEU A 96 -11.31 -7.75 -20.32
CA LEU A 96 -10.41 -8.92 -20.29
C LEU A 96 -8.97 -8.50 -19.91
N GLY A 97 -8.44 -7.43 -20.52
CA GLY A 97 -7.11 -6.92 -20.21
C GLY A 97 -6.96 -6.48 -18.75
N GLN A 98 -7.95 -5.76 -18.22
CA GLN A 98 -8.01 -5.39 -16.80
C GLN A 98 -8.10 -6.60 -15.87
N SER A 99 -8.88 -7.63 -16.26
CA SER A 99 -9.00 -8.87 -15.49
C SER A 99 -7.68 -9.65 -15.46
N ILE A 100 -6.97 -9.71 -16.59
CA ILE A 100 -5.63 -10.33 -16.67
C ILE A 100 -4.65 -9.58 -15.78
N ALA A 101 -4.65 -8.25 -15.81
CA ALA A 101 -3.81 -7.42 -14.95
C ALA A 101 -4.11 -7.67 -13.46
N ALA A 102 -5.39 -7.73 -13.08
CA ALA A 102 -5.79 -8.03 -11.70
C ALA A 102 -5.32 -9.42 -11.27
N LEU A 103 -5.53 -10.45 -12.09
CA LEU A 103 -5.05 -11.81 -11.82
C LEU A 103 -3.52 -11.87 -11.69
N ALA A 104 -2.80 -11.15 -12.53
CA ALA A 104 -1.34 -11.09 -12.45
C ALA A 104 -0.87 -10.50 -11.12
N VAL A 105 -1.50 -9.42 -10.61
CA VAL A 105 -1.16 -8.87 -9.28
C VAL A 105 -1.47 -9.88 -8.18
N ILE A 106 -2.58 -10.61 -8.26
CA ILE A 106 -2.92 -11.66 -7.28
C ILE A 106 -1.82 -12.74 -7.26
N ILE A 107 -1.41 -13.23 -8.43
CA ILE A 107 -0.44 -14.34 -8.54
C ILE A 107 0.95 -13.90 -8.07
N PHE A 108 1.44 -12.78 -8.57
CA PHE A 108 2.80 -12.31 -8.28
C PHE A 108 2.92 -11.56 -6.95
N GLY A 109 1.84 -10.87 -6.53
CA GLY A 109 1.77 -10.15 -5.26
C GLY A 109 1.31 -11.01 -4.09
N ASN A 110 0.72 -12.18 -4.36
CA ASN A 110 0.14 -13.11 -3.38
C ASN A 110 -0.87 -12.43 -2.42
N ILE A 111 -1.66 -11.51 -2.95
CA ILE A 111 -2.65 -10.76 -2.18
C ILE A 111 -4.02 -10.84 -2.87
N TYR A 112 -5.06 -11.22 -2.11
CA TYR A 112 -6.46 -11.20 -2.55
C TYR A 112 -7.39 -11.14 -1.34
N ILE A 113 -8.63 -10.78 -1.53
CA ILE A 113 -9.63 -10.68 -0.46
C ILE A 113 -10.02 -12.08 0.02
N THR A 114 -9.59 -12.45 1.22
CA THR A 114 -9.83 -13.76 1.82
C THR A 114 -11.10 -13.83 2.64
N SER A 115 -11.52 -12.72 3.22
CA SER A 115 -12.70 -12.61 4.09
C SER A 115 -13.40 -11.29 3.92
N LEU A 116 -14.73 -11.32 4.00
CA LEU A 116 -15.58 -10.15 4.07
C LEU A 116 -16.08 -10.02 5.51
N GLN A 117 -15.66 -8.99 6.20
CA GLN A 117 -16.16 -8.68 7.54
C GLN A 117 -17.31 -7.70 7.40
N LEU A 118 -18.53 -8.19 7.57
CA LEU A 118 -19.75 -7.38 7.55
C LEU A 118 -20.05 -6.95 9.00
N SER A 119 -19.31 -5.95 9.52
CA SER A 119 -19.41 -5.50 10.92
C SER A 119 -20.82 -5.10 11.34
N ILE A 120 -21.59 -4.53 10.42
CA ILE A 120 -23.00 -4.12 10.70
C ILE A 120 -23.86 -5.34 11.10
N LEU A 121 -23.52 -6.52 10.59
CA LEU A 121 -24.25 -7.77 10.83
C LEU A 121 -23.50 -8.71 11.79
N GLY A 122 -22.29 -8.37 12.24
CA GLY A 122 -21.46 -9.25 13.06
C GLY A 122 -21.03 -10.55 12.37
N ILE A 123 -21.12 -10.59 11.03
CA ILE A 123 -20.83 -11.79 10.24
C ILE A 123 -19.48 -11.65 9.55
N SER A 124 -18.61 -12.63 9.74
CA SER A 124 -17.39 -12.80 8.96
C SER A 124 -17.60 -13.90 7.92
N LEU A 125 -17.65 -13.54 6.66
CA LEU A 125 -17.76 -14.49 5.55
C LEU A 125 -16.37 -14.80 5.00
N HIS A 126 -15.89 -16.01 5.23
CA HIS A 126 -14.66 -16.50 4.63
C HIS A 126 -14.89 -16.94 3.19
N LEU A 127 -14.26 -16.27 2.25
CA LEU A 127 -14.41 -16.54 0.81
C LEU A 127 -13.55 -17.71 0.32
N GLY A 128 -12.46 -18.03 1.02
CA GLY A 128 -11.52 -19.06 0.56
C GLY A 128 -11.06 -18.81 -0.88
N TYR A 129 -11.14 -19.85 -1.74
CA TYR A 129 -10.77 -19.72 -3.16
C TYR A 129 -11.69 -18.79 -3.97
N TRP A 130 -12.93 -18.55 -3.53
CA TRP A 130 -13.84 -17.58 -4.14
C TRP A 130 -13.36 -16.13 -3.98
N GLY A 131 -12.42 -15.88 -3.08
CA GLY A 131 -11.78 -14.58 -2.93
C GLY A 131 -11.05 -14.10 -4.18
N ILE A 132 -10.49 -15.03 -4.98
CA ILE A 132 -9.77 -14.66 -6.21
C ILE A 132 -10.72 -14.03 -7.25
N PRO A 133 -11.79 -14.72 -7.72
CA PRO A 133 -12.72 -14.12 -8.68
C PRO A 133 -13.41 -12.88 -8.10
N PHE A 134 -13.71 -12.86 -6.80
CA PHE A 134 -14.27 -11.69 -6.14
C PHE A 134 -13.32 -10.49 -6.21
N THR A 135 -12.03 -10.68 -5.93
CA THR A 135 -11.00 -9.64 -6.02
C THR A 135 -10.88 -9.10 -7.44
N VAL A 136 -10.89 -9.98 -8.46
CA VAL A 136 -10.84 -9.55 -9.87
C VAL A 136 -12.05 -8.66 -10.20
N VAL A 137 -13.26 -9.08 -9.82
CA VAL A 137 -14.48 -8.30 -10.08
C VAL A 137 -14.43 -6.96 -9.35
N ALA A 138 -13.96 -6.93 -8.10
CA ALA A 138 -13.82 -5.71 -7.31
C ALA A 138 -12.83 -4.73 -7.94
N VAL A 139 -11.64 -5.19 -8.34
CA VAL A 139 -10.60 -4.36 -8.97
C VAL A 139 -11.07 -3.83 -10.32
N VAL A 140 -11.64 -4.70 -11.18
CA VAL A 140 -12.15 -4.29 -12.50
C VAL A 140 -13.32 -3.34 -12.35
N GLY A 141 -14.24 -3.60 -11.40
CA GLY A 141 -15.37 -2.73 -11.11
C GLY A 141 -14.93 -1.33 -10.68
N MET A 142 -14.01 -1.24 -9.72
CA MET A 142 -13.44 0.03 -9.25
C MET A 142 -12.74 0.78 -10.39
N THR A 143 -11.92 0.08 -11.16
CA THR A 143 -11.19 0.65 -12.31
C THR A 143 -12.15 1.29 -13.32
N ASN A 144 -13.24 0.59 -13.64
CA ASN A 144 -14.23 1.13 -14.58
C ASN A 144 -15.11 2.22 -13.95
N ALA A 145 -15.43 2.14 -12.65
CA ALA A 145 -16.17 3.19 -11.95
C ALA A 145 -15.39 4.51 -11.98
N PHE A 146 -14.08 4.48 -11.70
CA PHE A 146 -13.22 5.67 -11.80
C PHE A 146 -13.16 6.24 -13.21
N ASN A 147 -13.12 5.38 -14.23
CA ASN A 147 -13.17 5.82 -15.62
C ASN A 147 -14.51 6.48 -15.99
N MET A 148 -15.61 5.98 -15.46
CA MET A 148 -16.94 6.60 -15.68
C MET A 148 -17.13 7.93 -14.95
N ILE A 149 -16.47 8.13 -13.81
CA ILE A 149 -16.55 9.36 -13.00
C ILE A 149 -15.70 10.49 -13.58
N ASP A 150 -14.74 10.20 -14.44
CA ASP A 150 -13.82 11.19 -15.04
C ASP A 150 -14.50 12.11 -16.09
N GLY A 151 -15.71 12.52 -15.82
CA GLY A 151 -16.44 13.50 -16.64
C GLY A 151 -16.30 14.95 -16.15
N ILE A 152 -15.81 15.17 -14.94
CA ILE A 152 -15.69 16.48 -14.29
C ILE A 152 -14.29 16.69 -13.78
N ASN A 153 -13.69 17.84 -14.13
CA ASN A 153 -12.33 18.18 -13.68
C ASN A 153 -12.20 18.11 -12.16
N GLY A 154 -11.19 17.42 -11.69
CA GLY A 154 -10.86 17.27 -10.28
C GLY A 154 -11.67 16.20 -9.54
N LEU A 155 -12.78 15.70 -10.09
CA LEU A 155 -13.64 14.75 -9.36
C LEU A 155 -12.94 13.40 -9.18
N CYS A 156 -12.51 12.79 -10.26
CA CYS A 156 -11.85 11.46 -10.22
C CYS A 156 -10.56 11.49 -9.37
N ALA A 157 -9.67 12.43 -9.65
CA ALA A 157 -8.42 12.60 -8.90
C ALA A 157 -8.66 13.02 -7.44
N GLY A 158 -9.68 13.85 -7.18
CA GLY A 158 -10.09 14.24 -5.84
C GLY A 158 -10.59 13.07 -5.01
N LEU A 159 -11.42 12.20 -5.59
CA LEU A 159 -11.88 10.97 -4.93
C LEU A 159 -10.70 10.03 -4.62
N ALA A 160 -9.78 9.83 -5.58
CA ALA A 160 -8.58 9.05 -5.33
C ALA A 160 -7.74 9.62 -4.17
N LEU A 161 -7.57 10.95 -4.13
CA LEU A 161 -6.84 11.62 -3.06
C LEU A 161 -7.51 11.43 -1.69
N VAL A 162 -8.84 11.55 -1.63
CA VAL A 162 -9.61 11.33 -0.39
C VAL A 162 -9.50 9.87 0.05
N ALA A 163 -9.64 8.91 -0.87
CA ALA A 163 -9.54 7.50 -0.57
C ALA A 163 -8.15 7.12 0.00
N ILE A 164 -7.08 7.51 -0.69
CA ILE A 164 -5.70 7.24 -0.26
C ILE A 164 -5.39 7.99 1.04
N GLY A 165 -5.87 9.23 1.19
CA GLY A 165 -5.73 10.01 2.42
C GLY A 165 -6.43 9.37 3.61
N ALA A 166 -7.65 8.85 3.43
CA ALA A 166 -8.37 8.14 4.48
C ALA A 166 -7.63 6.86 4.91
N LEU A 167 -7.06 6.10 3.96
CA LEU A 167 -6.23 4.95 4.25
C LEU A 167 -4.98 5.33 5.04
N GLN A 168 -4.33 6.44 4.70
CA GLN A 168 -3.15 6.94 5.42
C GLN A 168 -3.49 7.35 6.86
N VAL A 169 -4.63 8.01 7.06
CA VAL A 169 -5.13 8.36 8.41
C VAL A 169 -5.44 7.09 9.21
N ALA A 170 -6.15 6.14 8.62
CA ALA A 170 -6.53 4.89 9.27
C ALA A 170 -5.32 4.02 9.63
N SER A 171 -4.24 4.10 8.86
CA SER A 171 -2.96 3.42 9.18
C SER A 171 -2.09 4.15 10.22
N GLY A 172 -2.61 5.21 10.85
CA GLY A 172 -1.91 5.97 11.90
C GLY A 172 -0.81 6.89 11.37
N PHE A 173 -0.94 7.44 10.16
CA PHE A 173 0.05 8.30 9.51
C PHE A 173 1.46 7.70 9.50
N ASN A 174 1.55 6.43 9.22
CA ASN A 174 2.85 5.78 9.17
C ASN A 174 3.64 6.29 7.96
N VAL A 175 4.62 7.18 8.23
CA VAL A 175 5.48 7.79 7.19
C VAL A 175 6.30 6.72 6.46
N SER A 176 6.43 5.51 7.02
CA SER A 176 7.07 4.37 6.34
C SER A 176 6.33 3.93 5.06
N ASN A 177 5.08 4.36 4.88
CA ASN A 177 4.32 4.13 3.65
C ASN A 177 4.61 5.21 2.59
N TYR A 178 5.89 5.40 2.26
CA TYR A 178 6.34 6.40 1.28
C TYR A 178 5.57 6.33 -0.05
N SER A 179 5.14 5.15 -0.47
CA SER A 179 4.40 4.96 -1.72
C SER A 179 3.07 5.72 -1.75
N LEU A 180 2.32 5.74 -0.63
CA LEU A 180 1.08 6.49 -0.52
C LEU A 180 1.32 7.99 -0.49
N VAL A 181 2.33 8.43 0.25
CA VAL A 181 2.69 9.86 0.34
C VAL A 181 3.10 10.37 -1.04
N ILE A 182 3.89 9.61 -1.79
CA ILE A 182 4.30 9.95 -3.16
C ILE A 182 3.07 9.99 -4.08
N ALA A 183 2.17 9.00 -3.98
CA ALA A 183 0.94 8.97 -4.77
C ALA A 183 0.06 10.20 -4.49
N MET A 184 -0.16 10.54 -3.21
CA MET A 184 -0.91 11.74 -2.81
C MET A 184 -0.26 13.02 -3.35
N GLY A 185 1.05 13.17 -3.20
CA GLY A 185 1.79 14.31 -3.73
C GLY A 185 1.65 14.47 -5.25
N SER A 186 1.72 13.35 -5.97
CA SER A 186 1.53 13.30 -7.43
C SER A 186 0.12 13.70 -7.84
N ILE A 187 -0.89 13.20 -7.15
CA ILE A 187 -2.31 13.54 -7.40
C ILE A 187 -2.56 15.02 -7.10
N ILE A 188 -2.02 15.56 -5.99
CA ILE A 188 -2.14 16.98 -5.66
C ILE A 188 -1.49 17.84 -6.75
N GLY A 189 -0.28 17.48 -7.19
CA GLY A 189 0.39 18.17 -8.31
C GLY A 189 -0.44 18.17 -9.58
N PHE A 190 -1.04 17.03 -9.94
CA PHE A 190 -1.96 16.91 -11.08
C PHE A 190 -3.20 17.80 -10.92
N LEU A 191 -3.82 17.80 -9.73
CA LEU A 191 -5.02 18.61 -9.45
C LEU A 191 -4.78 20.10 -9.64
N PHE A 192 -3.61 20.62 -9.33
CA PHE A 192 -3.25 22.02 -9.58
C PHE A 192 -3.41 22.42 -11.05
N TYR A 193 -3.03 21.53 -11.97
CA TYR A 193 -3.19 21.75 -13.41
C TYR A 193 -4.61 21.47 -13.88
N ASN A 194 -5.21 20.37 -13.41
CA ASN A 194 -6.53 19.92 -13.86
C ASN A 194 -7.64 20.91 -13.46
N LEU A 195 -7.60 21.45 -12.23
CA LEU A 195 -8.55 22.45 -11.75
C LEU A 195 -8.31 23.84 -12.34
N GLY A 196 -7.14 24.06 -12.96
CA GLY A 196 -6.80 25.30 -13.64
C GLY A 196 -6.32 26.42 -12.73
N PHE A 197 -5.78 26.12 -11.53
CA PHE A 197 -5.18 27.12 -10.65
C PHE A 197 -4.04 27.91 -11.32
N LEU A 198 -3.36 27.30 -12.30
CA LEU A 198 -2.29 27.93 -13.08
C LEU A 198 -2.79 28.57 -14.38
N GLY A 199 -4.10 28.77 -14.50
CA GLY A 199 -4.77 29.35 -15.67
C GLY A 199 -5.38 28.31 -16.61
N THR A 200 -6.48 28.70 -17.25
CA THR A 200 -7.29 27.81 -18.09
C THR A 200 -6.53 27.23 -19.31
N LYS A 201 -5.53 27.97 -19.82
CA LYS A 201 -4.70 27.53 -20.94
C LYS A 201 -3.71 26.40 -20.59
N ARG A 202 -3.51 26.14 -19.29
CA ARG A 202 -2.58 25.11 -18.79
C ARG A 202 -3.30 23.92 -18.18
N ARG A 203 -4.60 23.80 -18.40
CA ARG A 203 -5.36 22.66 -17.91
C ARG A 203 -4.91 21.36 -18.57
N VAL A 204 -4.75 20.34 -17.75
CA VAL A 204 -4.43 18.98 -18.17
C VAL A 204 -5.61 18.09 -17.83
N PHE A 205 -6.03 17.26 -18.77
CA PHE A 205 -7.09 16.28 -18.55
C PHE A 205 -6.50 14.96 -18.12
N LEU A 206 -7.24 14.21 -17.30
CA LEU A 206 -6.82 12.91 -16.78
C LEU A 206 -6.87 11.85 -17.89
N GLY A 207 -7.98 11.83 -18.62
CA GLY A 207 -8.25 10.88 -19.71
C GLY A 207 -8.49 9.46 -19.21
N ASP A 208 -8.90 8.58 -20.13
CA ASP A 208 -9.24 7.18 -19.83
C ASP A 208 -8.06 6.42 -19.21
N ASN A 209 -6.85 6.72 -19.67
CA ASN A 209 -5.64 6.11 -19.16
C ASN A 209 -5.37 6.49 -17.69
N GLY A 210 -5.47 7.78 -17.37
CA GLY A 210 -5.23 8.26 -16.01
C GLY A 210 -6.30 7.79 -15.02
N SER A 211 -7.58 7.85 -15.39
CA SER A 211 -8.69 7.40 -14.55
C SER A 211 -8.65 5.88 -14.31
N THR A 212 -8.31 5.08 -15.32
CA THR A 212 -8.08 3.63 -15.20
C THR A 212 -6.94 3.35 -14.20
N PHE A 213 -5.84 4.11 -14.29
CA PHE A 213 -4.73 3.97 -13.35
C PHE A 213 -5.14 4.30 -11.91
N LEU A 214 -5.84 5.42 -11.70
CA LEU A 214 -6.27 5.83 -10.36
C LEU A 214 -7.23 4.81 -9.74
N GLY A 215 -8.19 4.29 -10.50
CA GLY A 215 -9.10 3.24 -10.05
C GLY A 215 -8.36 1.96 -9.68
N PHE A 216 -7.40 1.54 -10.49
CA PHE A 216 -6.55 0.38 -10.22
C PHE A 216 -5.67 0.59 -8.98
N LEU A 217 -5.06 1.77 -8.84
CA LEU A 217 -4.24 2.15 -7.68
C LEU A 217 -5.06 2.14 -6.39
N VAL A 218 -6.24 2.78 -6.38
CA VAL A 218 -7.12 2.83 -5.19
C VAL A 218 -7.57 1.43 -4.80
N ALA A 219 -8.05 0.61 -5.76
CA ALA A 219 -8.51 -0.75 -5.49
C ALA A 219 -7.42 -1.59 -4.81
N TRP A 220 -6.22 -1.62 -5.38
CA TRP A 220 -5.12 -2.40 -4.83
C TRP A 220 -4.57 -1.84 -3.53
N THR A 221 -4.56 -0.53 -3.36
CA THR A 221 -4.18 0.09 -2.09
C THR A 221 -5.14 -0.35 -0.99
N CYS A 222 -6.45 -0.31 -1.24
CA CYS A 222 -7.47 -0.77 -0.31
C CYS A 222 -7.28 -2.25 0.06
N ILE A 223 -7.08 -3.12 -0.92
CA ILE A 223 -6.89 -4.55 -0.70
C ILE A 223 -5.62 -4.82 0.12
N ASN A 224 -4.53 -4.16 -0.20
CA ASN A 224 -3.27 -4.31 0.53
C ASN A 224 -3.38 -3.87 1.99
N TYR A 225 -4.11 -2.78 2.26
CA TYR A 225 -4.31 -2.29 3.63
C TYR A 225 -5.35 -3.10 4.42
N SER A 226 -6.23 -3.82 3.75
CA SER A 226 -7.18 -4.72 4.39
C SER A 226 -6.58 -6.11 4.70
N HIS A 227 -5.35 -6.37 4.24
CA HIS A 227 -4.66 -7.64 4.43
C HIS A 227 -3.84 -7.58 5.72
N GLY A 228 -4.19 -8.38 6.73
CA GLY A 228 -3.49 -8.46 8.01
C GLY A 228 -4.44 -8.66 9.18
N GLU A 229 -3.95 -9.32 10.24
CA GLU A 229 -4.74 -9.65 11.44
C GLU A 229 -5.19 -8.42 12.26
N SER A 230 -4.53 -7.27 12.05
CA SER A 230 -4.83 -6.00 12.74
C SER A 230 -5.44 -4.94 11.81
N SER A 231 -6.01 -5.33 10.67
CA SER A 231 -6.56 -4.36 9.74
C SER A 231 -7.79 -3.67 10.34
N LEU A 232 -7.66 -2.39 10.65
CA LEU A 232 -8.76 -1.51 11.09
C LEU A 232 -9.75 -1.24 9.97
N ILE A 233 -9.39 -1.59 8.74
CA ILE A 233 -10.14 -1.29 7.52
C ILE A 233 -10.67 -2.59 6.95
N MET A 234 -11.98 -2.67 6.82
CA MET A 234 -12.62 -3.80 6.20
C MET A 234 -12.47 -3.74 4.67
N PRO A 235 -12.21 -4.88 4.01
CA PRO A 235 -12.13 -4.93 2.55
C PRO A 235 -13.37 -4.34 1.87
N VAL A 236 -14.54 -4.50 2.47
CA VAL A 236 -15.82 -4.02 1.94
C VAL A 236 -15.94 -2.50 2.01
N THR A 237 -15.44 -1.85 3.07
CA THR A 237 -15.51 -0.39 3.18
C THR A 237 -14.69 0.33 2.12
N CYS A 238 -13.63 -0.31 1.62
CA CYS A 238 -12.83 0.23 0.52
C CYS A 238 -13.54 0.18 -0.84
N LEU A 239 -14.56 -0.68 -0.98
CA LEU A 239 -15.34 -0.81 -2.22
C LEU A 239 -16.55 0.14 -2.27
N TRP A 240 -16.81 0.89 -1.19
CA TRP A 240 -17.93 1.82 -1.10
C TRP A 240 -17.55 3.28 -1.46
N ILE A 241 -16.32 3.50 -1.88
CA ILE A 241 -15.85 4.79 -2.40
C ILE A 241 -16.20 4.88 -3.88
#